data_23181c46740ff27d139b8e690726029c
#
_entry.id   23181c46740ff27d139b8e690726029c
#
_cell.length_a   1.000
_cell.length_b   1.000
_cell.length_c   1.000
_cell.angle_alpha   90.00
_cell.angle_beta   90.00
_cell.angle_gamma   90.00
#
_symmetry.space_group_name_H-M   'P 1'
#
loop_
_entity.id
_entity.type
_entity.pdbx_description
1 polymer ?
#
loop_
_entity_poly.entity_id
_entity_poly.type
_entity_poly.pdbx_seq_one_letter_code
_entity_poly.pdbx_strand_id
1 'polypeptide(L)'
;MVLRFFAYLYNYKKFEHEVSQFLNQFLSENLHTFDEEQYRSDFEGMLSFVHDNFEFGFAKSKNATTTPRVRFEAISVGVALALKERPDLHIDNVDWLNSEEFKELTTSDASNNEGKLATRVEYVRDKLLGRN
;
A
#
# COMPACT_ATOMS: atom_id res chain seq x y z
N MET A 1 6.95 1.59 9.99
CA MET A 1 5.96 1.04 9.02
C MET A 1 4.76 1.94 8.85
N VAL A 2 4.13 2.37 9.95
CA VAL A 2 2.94 3.22 9.88
C VAL A 2 3.22 4.57 9.22
N LEU A 3 4.34 5.21 9.57
CA LEU A 3 4.72 6.48 8.95
C LEU A 3 4.87 6.33 7.43
N ARG A 4 5.49 5.24 6.98
CA ARG A 4 5.65 4.98 5.54
C ARG A 4 4.29 4.82 4.85
N PHE A 5 3.36 4.14 5.50
CA PHE A 5 2.01 3.97 4.97
C PHE A 5 1.37 5.32 4.66
N PHE A 6 1.38 6.24 5.63
CA PHE A 6 0.75 7.55 5.44
C PHE A 6 1.49 8.42 4.44
N ALA A 7 2.83 8.43 4.51
CA ALA A 7 3.63 9.23 3.58
C ALA A 7 3.40 8.75 2.14
N TYR A 8 3.37 7.45 1.92
CA TYR A 8 3.13 6.90 0.59
C TYR A 8 1.68 7.11 0.14
N LEU A 9 0.71 6.91 1.05
CA LEU A 9 -0.69 7.10 0.70
C LEU A 9 -0.97 8.51 0.18
N TYR A 10 -0.43 9.51 0.85
CA TYR A 10 -0.73 10.91 0.51
C TYR A 10 0.24 11.52 -0.49
N ASN A 11 1.49 11.06 -0.54
CA ASN A 11 2.52 11.72 -1.32
C ASN A 11 3.39 10.79 -2.19
N TYR A 12 2.94 9.56 -2.49
CA TYR A 12 3.82 8.61 -3.19
C TYR A 12 4.31 9.13 -4.54
N LYS A 13 3.55 9.98 -5.21
CA LYS A 13 3.96 10.54 -6.50
C LYS A 13 5.12 11.54 -6.40
N LYS A 14 5.39 12.03 -5.19
CA LYS A 14 6.50 12.94 -4.93
C LYS A 14 7.77 12.20 -4.51
N PHE A 15 7.70 10.88 -4.35
CA PHE A 15 8.86 10.09 -3.93
C PHE A 15 9.90 10.08 -5.04
N GLU A 16 11.15 10.34 -4.67
CA GLU A 16 12.28 10.30 -5.61
C GLU A 16 13.18 9.10 -5.34
N HIS A 17 14.25 9.25 -4.56
CA HIS A 17 15.23 8.18 -4.37
C HIS A 17 15.44 7.78 -2.93
N GLU A 18 15.31 8.70 -2.01
CA GLU A 18 15.71 8.47 -0.63
C GLU A 18 14.53 8.50 0.32
N VAL A 19 14.33 7.36 0.99
CA VAL A 19 13.19 7.18 1.89
C VAL A 19 13.27 8.12 3.08
N SER A 20 14.44 8.25 3.70
CA SER A 20 14.60 9.11 4.89
C SER A 20 14.24 10.56 4.59
N GLN A 21 14.72 11.09 3.49
CA GLN A 21 14.43 12.46 3.08
C GLN A 21 12.95 12.64 2.80
N PHE A 22 12.35 11.69 2.10
CA PHE A 22 10.92 11.72 1.79
C PHE A 22 10.07 11.73 3.05
N LEU A 23 10.38 10.87 4.02
CA LEU A 23 9.64 10.79 5.28
C LEU A 23 9.79 12.07 6.11
N ASN A 24 10.99 12.62 6.15
CA ASN A 24 11.24 13.87 6.87
C ASN A 24 10.45 15.03 6.26
N GLN A 25 10.40 15.10 4.94
CA GLN A 25 9.63 16.12 4.25
C GLN A 25 8.13 15.97 4.53
N PHE A 26 7.63 14.74 4.50
CA PHE A 26 6.22 14.47 4.81
C PHE A 26 5.88 14.92 6.25
N LEU A 27 6.73 14.59 7.23
CA LEU A 27 6.52 15.01 8.60
C LEU A 27 6.52 16.53 8.72
N SER A 28 7.48 17.19 8.08
CA SER A 28 7.58 18.65 8.12
C SER A 28 6.34 19.32 7.54
N GLU A 29 5.85 18.86 6.40
CA GLU A 29 4.68 19.41 5.75
C GLU A 29 3.39 19.20 6.55
N ASN A 30 3.32 18.15 7.36
CA ASN A 30 2.11 17.77 8.08
C ASN A 30 2.15 18.04 9.58
N LEU A 31 3.21 18.70 10.06
CA LEU A 31 3.41 18.93 11.49
C LEU A 31 2.25 19.69 12.14
N HIS A 32 1.65 20.64 11.43
CA HIS A 32 0.58 21.48 11.95
C HIS A 32 -0.79 21.19 11.32
N THR A 33 -0.86 20.23 10.41
CA THR A 33 -2.09 19.93 9.66
C THR A 33 -2.50 18.46 9.78
N PHE A 34 -2.02 17.77 10.81
CA PHE A 34 -2.30 16.35 11.00
C PHE A 34 -3.77 16.14 11.36
N ASP A 35 -4.47 15.38 10.52
CA ASP A 35 -5.87 15.02 10.75
C ASP A 35 -5.94 13.59 11.28
N GLU A 36 -5.95 13.45 12.59
CA GLU A 36 -5.93 12.15 13.26
C GLU A 36 -7.13 11.28 12.89
N GLU A 37 -8.32 11.86 12.79
CA GLU A 37 -9.53 11.11 12.47
C GLU A 37 -9.46 10.54 11.04
N GLN A 38 -9.02 11.35 10.08
CA GLN A 38 -8.89 10.90 8.71
C GLN A 38 -7.82 9.82 8.58
N TYR A 39 -6.69 10.01 9.23
CA TYR A 39 -5.60 9.03 9.17
C TYR A 39 -6.01 7.72 9.82
N ARG A 40 -6.68 7.78 10.96
CA ARG A 40 -7.19 6.58 11.62
C ARG A 40 -8.21 5.85 10.74
N SER A 41 -9.13 6.59 10.14
CA SER A 41 -10.14 6.02 9.25
C SER A 41 -9.48 5.33 8.05
N ASP A 42 -8.48 5.97 7.45
CA ASP A 42 -7.75 5.39 6.32
C ASP A 42 -7.06 4.09 6.70
N PHE A 43 -6.38 4.09 7.83
CA PHE A 43 -5.61 2.93 8.28
C PHE A 43 -6.53 1.77 8.71
N GLU A 44 -7.52 2.06 9.53
CA GLU A 44 -8.46 1.04 10.00
C GLU A 44 -9.31 0.47 8.85
N GLY A 45 -9.73 1.31 7.93
CA GLY A 45 -10.47 0.86 6.75
C GLY A 45 -9.64 -0.08 5.89
N MET A 46 -8.36 0.25 5.70
CA MET A 46 -7.44 -0.61 4.97
C MET A 46 -7.25 -1.95 5.67
N LEU A 47 -7.02 -1.92 6.99
CA LEU A 47 -6.83 -3.16 7.76
C LEU A 47 -8.06 -4.05 7.71
N SER A 48 -9.25 -3.47 7.86
CA SER A 48 -10.50 -4.23 7.80
C SER A 48 -10.70 -4.88 6.43
N PHE A 49 -10.41 -4.13 5.37
CA PHE A 49 -10.54 -4.65 4.01
C PHE A 49 -9.61 -5.83 3.77
N VAL A 50 -8.37 -5.71 4.19
CA VAL A 50 -7.39 -6.80 4.04
C VAL A 50 -7.80 -8.02 4.85
N HIS A 51 -8.24 -7.80 6.09
CA HIS A 51 -8.70 -8.88 6.95
C HIS A 51 -9.88 -9.64 6.32
N ASP A 52 -10.82 -8.92 5.73
CA ASP A 52 -12.05 -9.52 5.19
C ASP A 52 -11.87 -10.18 3.84
N ASN A 53 -10.90 -9.75 3.04
CA ASN A 53 -10.80 -10.14 1.64
C ASN A 53 -9.54 -10.92 1.28
N PHE A 54 -8.48 -10.83 2.07
CA PHE A 54 -7.22 -11.50 1.78
C PHE A 54 -7.02 -12.64 2.77
N GLU A 55 -7.04 -13.87 2.28
CA GLU A 55 -7.02 -15.07 3.12
C GLU A 55 -5.88 -15.09 4.17
N PHE A 56 -4.69 -14.63 3.77
CA PHE A 56 -3.53 -14.63 4.66
C PHE A 56 -3.12 -13.20 5.04
N GLY A 57 -4.03 -12.23 4.91
CA GLY A 57 -3.72 -10.83 5.19
C GLY A 57 -2.61 -10.33 4.26
N PHE A 58 -1.56 -9.79 4.84
CA PHE A 58 -0.41 -9.31 4.07
C PHE A 58 0.58 -10.41 3.71
N ALA A 59 0.46 -11.58 4.31
CA ALA A 59 1.39 -12.68 4.08
C ALA A 59 1.13 -13.37 2.75
N LYS A 60 2.15 -14.06 2.25
CA LYS A 60 2.06 -14.80 0.99
C LYS A 60 1.28 -16.11 1.14
N SER A 61 1.38 -16.75 2.31
CA SER A 61 0.80 -18.06 2.56
C SER A 61 0.53 -18.25 4.04
N LYS A 62 -0.21 -19.31 4.35
CA LYS A 62 -0.54 -19.68 5.73
C LYS A 62 0.70 -19.90 6.60
N ASN A 63 1.75 -20.44 6.02
CA ASN A 63 2.95 -20.80 6.77
C ASN A 63 4.04 -19.73 6.74
N ALA A 64 3.79 -18.60 6.11
CA ALA A 64 4.77 -17.52 6.07
C ALA A 64 4.89 -16.90 7.46
N THR A 65 6.12 -16.80 7.96
CA THR A 65 6.40 -16.24 9.27
C THR A 65 6.68 -14.76 9.22
N THR A 66 6.99 -14.23 8.03
CA THR A 66 7.27 -12.80 7.82
C THR A 66 6.62 -12.32 6.53
N THR A 67 6.35 -11.01 6.49
CA THR A 67 5.87 -10.35 5.28
C THR A 67 6.94 -9.40 4.79
N PRO A 68 7.41 -9.52 3.54
CA PRO A 68 8.37 -8.55 3.02
C PRO A 68 7.78 -7.13 3.10
N ARG A 69 8.62 -6.17 3.52
CA ARG A 69 8.20 -4.79 3.66
C ARG A 69 7.59 -4.25 2.36
N VAL A 70 8.21 -4.57 1.23
CA VAL A 70 7.74 -4.09 -0.07
C VAL A 70 6.33 -4.61 -0.37
N ARG A 71 6.04 -5.85 -0.02
CA ARG A 71 4.70 -6.44 -0.18
C ARG A 71 3.68 -5.74 0.72
N PHE A 72 4.03 -5.51 1.98
CA PHE A 72 3.16 -4.79 2.90
C PHE A 72 2.83 -3.40 2.37
N GLU A 73 3.85 -2.67 1.92
CA GLU A 73 3.67 -1.33 1.39
C GLU A 73 2.76 -1.33 0.15
N ALA A 74 2.99 -2.25 -0.78
CA ALA A 74 2.17 -2.34 -1.99
C ALA A 74 0.70 -2.60 -1.65
N ILE A 75 0.44 -3.60 -0.81
CA ILE A 75 -0.93 -3.97 -0.45
C ILE A 75 -1.60 -2.87 0.37
N SER A 76 -0.95 -2.41 1.44
CA SER A 76 -1.58 -1.44 2.34
C SER A 76 -1.90 -0.13 1.64
N VAL A 77 -0.96 0.42 0.91
CA VAL A 77 -1.15 1.70 0.21
C VAL A 77 -2.11 1.53 -0.97
N GLY A 78 -1.96 0.45 -1.74
CA GLY A 78 -2.86 0.18 -2.87
C GLY A 78 -4.31 -0.01 -2.44
N VAL A 79 -4.54 -0.74 -1.35
CA VAL A 79 -5.89 -0.92 -0.79
C VAL A 79 -6.47 0.43 -0.35
N ALA A 80 -5.68 1.22 0.38
CA ALA A 80 -6.15 2.52 0.86
C ALA A 80 -6.48 3.46 -0.29
N LEU A 81 -5.65 3.47 -1.35
CA LEU A 81 -5.94 4.27 -2.55
C LEU A 81 -7.23 3.84 -3.21
N ALA A 82 -7.45 2.53 -3.34
CA ALA A 82 -8.68 2.01 -3.94
C ALA A 82 -9.91 2.39 -3.12
N LEU A 83 -9.82 2.31 -1.80
CA LEU A 83 -10.93 2.67 -0.92
C LEU A 83 -11.23 4.16 -0.95
N LYS A 84 -10.23 5.01 -1.19
CA LYS A 84 -10.48 6.45 -1.36
C LYS A 84 -11.27 6.74 -2.62
N GLU A 85 -11.03 6.00 -3.70
CA GLU A 85 -11.79 6.16 -4.93
C GLU A 85 -13.17 5.51 -4.84
N ARG A 86 -13.27 4.41 -4.10
CA ARG A 86 -14.52 3.64 -4.00
C ARG A 86 -14.68 3.09 -2.58
N PRO A 87 -15.24 3.90 -1.65
CA PRO A 87 -15.36 3.50 -0.24
C PRO A 87 -16.14 2.20 -0.01
N ASP A 88 -17.08 1.88 -0.90
CA ASP A 88 -17.88 0.67 -0.85
C ASP A 88 -17.33 -0.45 -1.73
N LEU A 89 -16.02 -0.45 -1.94
CA LEU A 89 -15.35 -1.40 -2.81
C LEU A 89 -15.69 -2.85 -2.47
N HIS A 90 -16.08 -3.59 -3.50
CA HIS A 90 -16.38 -5.02 -3.39
C HIS A 90 -15.58 -5.75 -4.47
N ILE A 91 -14.94 -6.86 -4.11
CA ILE A 91 -14.09 -7.61 -5.04
C ILE A 91 -14.54 -9.05 -5.12
N ASP A 92 -14.37 -9.65 -6.30
CA ASP A 92 -14.77 -11.03 -6.56
C ASP A 92 -13.65 -12.02 -6.30
N ASN A 93 -12.41 -11.66 -6.64
CA ASN A 93 -11.26 -12.52 -6.38
C ASN A 93 -9.99 -11.71 -6.25
N VAL A 94 -8.97 -12.36 -5.68
CA VAL A 94 -7.64 -11.76 -5.47
C VAL A 94 -6.55 -12.66 -6.05
N ASP A 95 -6.83 -13.37 -7.13
CA ASP A 95 -5.89 -14.30 -7.74
C ASP A 95 -4.60 -13.61 -8.17
N TRP A 96 -4.66 -12.32 -8.49
CA TRP A 96 -3.49 -11.52 -8.87
C TRP A 96 -2.43 -11.45 -7.75
N LEU A 97 -2.81 -11.70 -6.50
CA LEU A 97 -1.85 -11.77 -5.40
C LEU A 97 -0.79 -12.87 -5.59
N ASN A 98 -1.14 -13.90 -6.37
CA ASN A 98 -0.26 -15.02 -6.64
C ASN A 98 0.36 -14.96 -8.04
N SER A 99 0.17 -13.87 -8.78
CA SER A 99 0.72 -13.73 -10.11
C SER A 99 2.23 -13.51 -10.08
N GLU A 100 2.92 -13.92 -11.14
CA GLU A 100 4.34 -13.66 -11.28
C GLU A 100 4.64 -12.16 -11.33
N GLU A 101 3.76 -11.39 -11.97
CA GLU A 101 3.91 -9.95 -12.06
C GLU A 101 3.92 -9.31 -10.67
N PHE A 102 2.98 -9.68 -9.82
CA PHE A 102 2.92 -9.15 -8.46
C PHE A 102 4.11 -9.60 -7.62
N LYS A 103 4.53 -10.85 -7.78
CA LYS A 103 5.72 -11.36 -7.09
C LYS A 103 6.96 -10.55 -7.44
N GLU A 104 7.15 -10.25 -8.72
CA GLU A 104 8.30 -9.44 -9.17
C GLU A 104 8.26 -8.03 -8.60
N LEU A 105 7.07 -7.42 -8.54
CA LEU A 105 6.90 -6.08 -8.00
C LEU A 105 7.14 -6.00 -6.49
N THR A 106 7.04 -7.12 -5.78
CA THR A 106 7.05 -7.13 -4.32
C THR A 106 8.13 -8.01 -3.71
N THR A 107 9.15 -8.38 -4.48
CA THR A 107 10.28 -9.13 -3.93
C THR A 107 11.09 -8.25 -2.98
N SER A 108 11.82 -8.89 -2.07
CA SER A 108 12.67 -8.18 -1.12
C SER A 108 13.77 -7.38 -1.80
N ASP A 109 14.13 -7.74 -3.02
CA ASP A 109 15.15 -7.04 -3.80
C ASP A 109 14.59 -5.89 -4.61
N ALA A 110 13.28 -5.69 -4.60
CA ALA A 110 12.66 -4.59 -5.34
C ALA A 110 13.15 -3.27 -4.77
N SER A 111 13.67 -2.40 -5.63
CA SER A 111 14.22 -1.12 -5.20
C SER A 111 13.10 -0.10 -4.94
N ASN A 112 13.37 0.84 -4.05
CA ASN A 112 12.47 1.96 -3.76
C ASN A 112 12.90 3.20 -4.53
N ASN A 113 13.10 3.07 -5.85
CA ASN A 113 13.39 4.24 -6.65
C ASN A 113 12.12 4.82 -7.26
N GLU A 114 12.26 6.00 -7.82
CA GLU A 114 11.17 6.69 -8.49
C GLU A 114 10.53 5.79 -9.55
N GLY A 115 9.23 5.78 -9.60
CA GLY A 115 8.46 4.98 -10.55
C GLY A 115 8.14 3.58 -10.05
N LYS A 116 9.06 2.94 -9.35
CA LYS A 116 8.80 1.58 -8.85
C LYS A 116 7.81 1.55 -7.69
N LEU A 117 7.90 2.52 -6.79
CA LEU A 117 6.91 2.64 -5.73
C LEU A 117 5.52 2.90 -6.32
N ALA A 118 5.42 3.87 -7.23
CA ALA A 118 4.17 4.18 -7.89
C ALA A 118 3.61 2.96 -8.62
N THR A 119 4.45 2.24 -9.35
CA THR A 119 4.04 1.05 -10.09
C THR A 119 3.43 0.00 -9.16
N ARG A 120 4.07 -0.27 -8.01
CA ARG A 120 3.58 -1.25 -7.05
C ARG A 120 2.22 -0.90 -6.47
N VAL A 121 2.11 0.31 -5.95
CA VAL A 121 0.89 0.70 -5.25
C VAL A 121 -0.27 0.86 -6.23
N GLU A 122 0.01 1.38 -7.42
CA GLU A 122 -1.01 1.55 -8.44
C GLU A 122 -1.45 0.21 -9.04
N TYR A 123 -0.55 -0.76 -9.12
CA TYR A 123 -0.90 -2.11 -9.53
C TYR A 123 -1.98 -2.69 -8.63
N VAL A 124 -1.78 -2.63 -7.33
CA VAL A 124 -2.76 -3.14 -6.36
C VAL A 124 -4.08 -2.37 -6.46
N ARG A 125 -3.99 -1.03 -6.46
CA ARG A 125 -5.18 -0.19 -6.60
C ARG A 125 -5.99 -0.57 -7.84
N ASP A 126 -5.31 -0.68 -8.98
CA ASP A 126 -6.00 -0.91 -10.25
C ASP A 126 -6.59 -2.31 -10.34
N LYS A 127 -5.91 -3.31 -9.80
CA LYS A 127 -6.47 -4.67 -9.74
C LYS A 127 -7.74 -4.70 -8.89
N LEU A 128 -7.74 -4.01 -7.76
CA LEU A 128 -8.92 -3.95 -6.89
C LEU A 128 -10.07 -3.21 -7.55
N LEU A 129 -9.77 -2.16 -8.32
CA LEU A 129 -10.80 -1.37 -9.00
C LEU A 129 -11.23 -1.99 -10.33
N GLY A 130 -10.66 -3.12 -10.72
CA GLY A 130 -10.99 -3.78 -11.98
C GLY A 130 -10.40 -3.13 -13.21
N ARG A 131 -9.33 -2.36 -13.03
CA ARG A 131 -8.60 -1.73 -14.14
C ARG A 131 -7.44 -2.63 -14.58
N ASN A 132 -7.10 -2.57 -15.83
CA ASN A 132 -5.96 -3.32 -16.35
C ASN A 132 -4.74 -2.46 -16.55
#